data_21954c007e274d69fd8d4f5aa160b83d
#
_entry.id   21954c007e274d69fd8d4f5aa160b83d
#
_cell.length_a   1.000
_cell.length_b   1.000
_cell.length_c   1.000
_cell.angle_alpha   90.00
_cell.angle_beta   90.00
_cell.angle_gamma   90.00
#
_symmetry.space_group_name_H-M   'P 1'
#
loop_
_entity.id
_entity.type
_entity.pdbx_description
1 polymer ?
#
loop_
_entity_poly.entity_id
_entity_poly.type
_entity_poly.pdbx_seq_one_letter_code
_entity_poly.pdbx_strand_id
1 'polypeptide(L)'
;MPQVMKIFMWHGYLLGGTGSNIYVRQLAREWSREGHDVTVFSQEPHPERLDLGGADTVRPDVNGLLPVFVLDRYDGYRVELVQKLARGELDAWVAANAAAIRERLPAELVFASHVLLGGPVGAATGARYAVAVHGSELEYSMRGNAELSAWGAQALGDAVAVIVGTGHIRKALTEVCGPVDRVHEVPPGVDVELWRPQPRDEALAALLEEARRDAPNPGNANERLPDEGNADRLEHFLAGDRATVVYFGKLIYNKGVHLLLEALRDVDARAVIVGFGDYRTQLEQQAEGLPVLFTGPLEHRHLVHLAALADVAVVPSIFPEAFGMVAAEAAAAGCPPVVANHSGLAEIARGLDEDYPPSLRHLASFPNGDVAELKERLNEIISLSEGDRAALRAAARDAAVERWSWTSVAHRLLAACGD
;
A
#
# COMPACT_ATOMS: atom_id res chain seq x y z
N MET A 1 16.33 12.46 -23.44
CA MET A 1 14.93 12.30 -23.02
C MET A 1 14.63 10.82 -23.12
N PRO A 2 13.96 10.19 -22.17
CA PRO A 2 13.49 8.83 -22.35
C PRO A 2 12.60 8.74 -23.58
N GLN A 3 12.64 7.62 -24.25
CA GLN A 3 11.81 7.38 -25.43
C GLN A 3 10.34 7.37 -25.01
N VAL A 4 9.50 8.16 -25.67
CA VAL A 4 8.04 8.11 -25.45
C VAL A 4 7.53 6.75 -25.89
N MET A 5 6.81 6.07 -25.03
CA MET A 5 6.24 4.73 -25.27
C MET A 5 4.73 4.80 -25.27
N LYS A 6 4.07 3.98 -26.07
CA LYS A 6 2.65 3.70 -25.97
C LYS A 6 2.44 2.48 -25.08
N ILE A 7 1.81 2.70 -23.92
CA ILE A 7 1.66 1.70 -22.86
C ILE A 7 0.17 1.43 -22.63
N PHE A 8 -0.22 0.18 -22.73
CA PHE A 8 -1.55 -0.26 -22.34
C PHE A 8 -1.50 -0.91 -20.97
N MET A 9 -2.27 -0.38 -20.03
CA MET A 9 -2.38 -0.91 -18.68
C MET A 9 -3.70 -1.64 -18.52
N TRP A 10 -3.64 -2.92 -18.21
CA TRP A 10 -4.85 -3.69 -17.92
C TRP A 10 -4.96 -4.01 -16.43
N HIS A 11 -6.09 -3.67 -15.83
CA HIS A 11 -6.35 -3.98 -14.42
C HIS A 11 -7.58 -4.88 -14.21
N GLY A 12 -8.64 -4.67 -15.01
CA GLY A 12 -9.85 -5.48 -14.94
C GLY A 12 -10.81 -5.13 -13.81
N TYR A 13 -10.42 -4.23 -12.90
CA TYR A 13 -11.23 -3.78 -11.75
C TYR A 13 -11.46 -2.26 -11.77
N LEU A 14 -11.85 -1.70 -10.60
CA LEU A 14 -11.95 -0.25 -10.41
C LEU A 14 -10.55 0.36 -10.24
N LEU A 15 -10.47 1.70 -10.20
CA LEU A 15 -9.23 2.44 -10.00
C LEU A 15 -9.16 3.14 -8.61
N GLY A 16 -10.11 2.84 -7.74
CA GLY A 16 -10.18 3.34 -6.36
C GLY A 16 -10.42 2.22 -5.36
N GLY A 17 -10.17 2.49 -4.09
CA GLY A 17 -10.48 1.63 -2.94
C GLY A 17 -9.35 0.67 -2.54
N THR A 18 -9.02 -0.34 -3.31
CA THR A 18 -8.02 -1.36 -2.93
C THR A 18 -6.59 -0.98 -3.34
N GLY A 19 -5.59 -1.65 -2.73
CA GLY A 19 -4.18 -1.37 -3.01
C GLY A 19 -3.78 -1.56 -4.46
N SER A 20 -4.26 -2.62 -5.13
CA SER A 20 -3.98 -2.86 -6.55
C SER A 20 -4.62 -1.82 -7.46
N ASN A 21 -5.82 -1.33 -7.12
CA ASN A 21 -6.50 -0.26 -7.83
C ASN A 21 -5.68 1.04 -7.77
N ILE A 22 -5.22 1.40 -6.56
CA ILE A 22 -4.38 2.59 -6.33
C ILE A 22 -3.04 2.45 -7.05
N TYR A 23 -2.44 1.25 -7.03
CA TYR A 23 -1.18 0.95 -7.73
C TYR A 23 -1.28 1.27 -9.23
N VAL A 24 -2.32 0.77 -9.90
CA VAL A 24 -2.51 1.02 -11.35
C VAL A 24 -2.81 2.49 -11.63
N ARG A 25 -3.67 3.12 -10.82
CA ARG A 25 -3.99 4.54 -10.96
C ARG A 25 -2.75 5.43 -10.85
N GLN A 26 -1.92 5.19 -9.84
CA GLN A 26 -0.73 6.00 -9.62
C GLN A 26 0.32 5.80 -10.73
N LEU A 27 0.53 4.58 -11.19
CA LEU A 27 1.43 4.32 -12.31
C LEU A 27 0.93 4.96 -13.61
N ALA A 28 -0.37 4.88 -13.89
CA ALA A 28 -0.95 5.55 -15.06
C ALA A 28 -0.71 7.07 -15.01
N ARG A 29 -0.90 7.67 -13.82
CA ARG A 29 -0.63 9.08 -13.57
C ARG A 29 0.84 9.44 -13.84
N GLU A 30 1.78 8.68 -13.28
CA GLU A 30 3.20 8.97 -13.41
C GLU A 30 3.68 8.80 -14.86
N TRP A 31 3.40 7.66 -15.50
CA TRP A 31 3.82 7.45 -16.88
C TRP A 31 3.21 8.48 -17.85
N SER A 32 1.96 8.88 -17.65
CA SER A 32 1.34 9.93 -18.48
C SER A 32 2.00 11.30 -18.23
N ARG A 33 2.31 11.65 -16.97
CA ARG A 33 3.02 12.89 -16.64
C ARG A 33 4.45 12.94 -17.18
N GLU A 34 5.09 11.79 -17.34
CA GLU A 34 6.40 11.65 -17.98
C GLU A 34 6.33 11.72 -19.53
N GLY A 35 5.12 11.81 -20.09
CA GLY A 35 4.87 12.01 -21.51
C GLY A 35 4.69 10.71 -22.30
N HIS A 36 4.51 9.58 -21.65
CA HIS A 36 4.11 8.33 -22.31
C HIS A 36 2.63 8.40 -22.76
N ASP A 37 2.29 7.73 -23.87
CA ASP A 37 0.93 7.53 -24.34
C ASP A 37 0.29 6.35 -23.60
N VAL A 38 -0.46 6.64 -22.53
CA VAL A 38 -1.01 5.61 -21.63
C VAL A 38 -2.50 5.42 -21.84
N THR A 39 -2.93 4.17 -22.01
CA THR A 39 -4.35 3.80 -22.01
C THR A 39 -4.62 2.76 -20.92
N VAL A 40 -5.56 3.06 -20.01
CA VAL A 40 -5.95 2.15 -18.92
C VAL A 40 -7.23 1.39 -19.28
N PHE A 41 -7.15 0.06 -19.31
CA PHE A 41 -8.29 -0.85 -19.49
C PHE A 41 -8.79 -1.29 -18.11
N SER A 42 -9.95 -0.79 -17.69
CA SER A 42 -10.50 -1.03 -16.35
C SER A 42 -12.02 -1.06 -16.37
N GLN A 43 -12.64 -1.44 -15.26
CA GLN A 43 -14.09 -1.39 -15.06
C GLN A 43 -14.53 -0.13 -14.29
N GLU A 44 -13.66 0.88 -14.16
CA GLU A 44 -13.99 2.16 -13.51
C GLU A 44 -15.15 2.86 -14.22
N PRO A 45 -16.27 3.13 -13.54
CA PRO A 45 -17.42 3.78 -14.15
C PRO A 45 -17.23 5.29 -14.33
N HIS A 46 -16.36 5.91 -13.51
CA HIS A 46 -16.18 7.35 -13.44
C HIS A 46 -14.70 7.76 -13.45
N PRO A 47 -13.93 7.37 -14.48
CA PRO A 47 -12.50 7.68 -14.55
C PRO A 47 -12.21 9.18 -14.57
N GLU A 48 -13.16 10.00 -15.04
CA GLU A 48 -13.07 11.46 -15.08
C GLU A 48 -12.98 12.10 -13.67
N ARG A 49 -13.28 11.36 -12.62
CA ARG A 49 -13.17 11.81 -11.22
C ARG A 49 -11.81 11.51 -10.60
N LEU A 50 -10.93 10.83 -11.35
CA LEU A 50 -9.64 10.37 -10.87
C LEU A 50 -8.51 11.11 -11.58
N ASP A 51 -7.44 11.45 -10.87
CA ASP A 51 -6.22 11.94 -11.48
C ASP A 51 -5.44 10.75 -12.07
N LEU A 52 -5.46 10.64 -13.39
CA LEU A 52 -4.73 9.67 -14.19
C LEU A 52 -3.57 10.31 -14.98
N GLY A 53 -3.24 11.58 -14.70
CA GLY A 53 -2.15 12.31 -15.37
C GLY A 53 -2.37 12.61 -16.85
N GLY A 54 -3.57 12.36 -17.36
CA GLY A 54 -3.92 12.50 -18.78
C GLY A 54 -4.01 11.17 -19.54
N ALA A 55 -3.93 10.02 -18.85
CA ALA A 55 -4.12 8.70 -19.47
C ALA A 55 -5.54 8.55 -20.03
N ASP A 56 -5.64 7.95 -21.21
CA ASP A 56 -6.92 7.51 -21.77
C ASP A 56 -7.47 6.30 -21.00
N THR A 57 -8.78 6.13 -21.04
CA THR A 57 -9.46 5.01 -20.38
C THR A 57 -10.36 4.25 -21.32
N VAL A 58 -10.39 2.93 -21.17
CA VAL A 58 -11.26 2.02 -21.90
C VAL A 58 -11.94 1.09 -20.92
N ARG A 59 -13.25 0.92 -21.06
CA ARG A 59 -14.03 -0.04 -20.29
C ARG A 59 -14.44 -1.20 -21.18
N PRO A 60 -13.74 -2.35 -21.12
CA PRO A 60 -14.11 -3.54 -21.89
C PRO A 60 -15.51 -4.03 -21.51
N ASP A 61 -16.29 -4.47 -22.48
CA ASP A 61 -17.56 -5.15 -22.22
C ASP A 61 -17.28 -6.59 -21.76
N VAL A 62 -17.57 -6.84 -20.50
CA VAL A 62 -17.39 -8.14 -19.84
C VAL A 62 -18.73 -8.85 -19.58
N ASN A 63 -19.81 -8.44 -20.25
CA ASN A 63 -21.15 -8.97 -20.07
C ASN A 63 -21.62 -8.98 -18.61
N GLY A 64 -21.24 -7.94 -17.86
CA GLY A 64 -21.61 -7.77 -16.46
C GLY A 64 -21.00 -8.78 -15.48
N LEU A 65 -20.05 -9.64 -15.89
CA LEU A 65 -19.31 -10.53 -15.00
C LEU A 65 -18.04 -9.86 -14.49
N LEU A 66 -17.82 -9.91 -13.17
CA LEU A 66 -16.58 -9.49 -12.54
C LEU A 66 -15.99 -10.63 -11.68
N PRO A 67 -15.02 -11.40 -12.20
CA PRO A 67 -14.29 -12.39 -11.42
C PRO A 67 -13.44 -11.70 -10.36
N VAL A 68 -13.47 -12.16 -9.10
CA VAL A 68 -12.71 -11.57 -7.98
C VAL A 68 -11.96 -12.63 -7.20
N PHE A 69 -10.90 -12.22 -6.48
CA PHE A 69 -10.13 -13.10 -5.59
C PHE A 69 -10.73 -13.12 -4.18
N VAL A 70 -11.34 -12.01 -3.78
CA VAL A 70 -12.03 -11.84 -2.49
C VAL A 70 -13.40 -11.23 -2.79
N LEU A 71 -14.46 -11.79 -2.19
CA LEU A 71 -15.81 -11.26 -2.40
C LEU A 71 -15.92 -9.84 -1.87
N ASP A 72 -16.43 -8.97 -2.74
CA ASP A 72 -16.83 -7.61 -2.43
C ASP A 72 -18.07 -7.24 -3.29
N ARG A 73 -18.63 -6.06 -3.09
CA ARG A 73 -19.77 -5.58 -3.86
C ARG A 73 -19.29 -4.58 -4.91
N TYR A 74 -19.70 -4.83 -6.16
CA TYR A 74 -19.46 -3.93 -7.28
C TYR A 74 -20.81 -3.70 -7.98
N ASP A 75 -21.33 -2.49 -7.90
CA ASP A 75 -22.62 -2.14 -8.45
C ASP A 75 -22.65 -2.34 -9.97
N GLY A 76 -23.71 -3.01 -10.44
CA GLY A 76 -23.89 -3.32 -11.84
C GLY A 76 -23.19 -4.59 -12.34
N TYR A 77 -22.51 -5.36 -11.46
CA TYR A 77 -21.83 -6.59 -11.82
C TYR A 77 -22.39 -7.82 -11.08
N ARG A 78 -22.35 -8.97 -11.78
CA ARG A 78 -22.37 -10.29 -11.16
C ARG A 78 -20.96 -10.58 -10.68
N VAL A 79 -20.71 -10.40 -9.40
CA VAL A 79 -19.42 -10.66 -8.76
C VAL A 79 -19.33 -12.13 -8.35
N GLU A 80 -18.29 -12.82 -8.76
CA GLU A 80 -18.07 -14.21 -8.43
C GLU A 80 -16.58 -14.51 -8.17
N LEU A 81 -16.30 -15.41 -7.23
CA LEU A 81 -14.93 -15.85 -6.97
C LEU A 81 -14.37 -16.61 -8.19
N VAL A 82 -13.13 -16.29 -8.59
CA VAL A 82 -12.46 -16.92 -9.73
C VAL A 82 -12.50 -18.45 -9.64
N GLN A 83 -12.25 -19.01 -8.44
CA GLN A 83 -12.26 -20.45 -8.21
C GLN A 83 -13.65 -21.12 -8.30
N LYS A 84 -14.73 -20.34 -8.39
CA LYS A 84 -16.10 -20.85 -8.57
C LYS A 84 -16.60 -20.77 -10.00
N LEU A 85 -15.89 -20.05 -10.86
CA LEU A 85 -16.27 -19.91 -12.27
C LEU A 85 -15.78 -21.12 -13.08
N ALA A 86 -16.58 -21.54 -14.05
CA ALA A 86 -16.17 -22.53 -15.02
C ALA A 86 -15.05 -21.97 -15.92
N ARG A 87 -14.12 -22.83 -16.34
CA ARG A 87 -13.00 -22.41 -17.18
C ARG A 87 -13.47 -21.69 -18.45
N GLY A 88 -14.53 -22.14 -19.09
CA GLY A 88 -15.11 -21.48 -20.27
C GLY A 88 -15.62 -20.06 -20.02
N GLU A 89 -16.13 -19.77 -18.81
CA GLU A 89 -16.53 -18.40 -18.41
C GLU A 89 -15.28 -17.51 -18.28
N LEU A 90 -14.23 -18.03 -17.64
CA LEU A 90 -12.95 -17.32 -17.51
C LEU A 90 -12.29 -17.08 -18.87
N ASP A 91 -12.26 -18.07 -19.76
CA ASP A 91 -11.70 -17.94 -21.10
C ASP A 91 -12.47 -16.91 -21.95
N ALA A 92 -13.81 -16.91 -21.87
CA ALA A 92 -14.65 -15.90 -22.54
C ALA A 92 -14.40 -14.48 -22.00
N TRP A 93 -14.26 -14.36 -20.67
CA TRP A 93 -13.96 -13.09 -20.03
C TRP A 93 -12.58 -12.55 -20.42
N VAL A 94 -11.55 -13.42 -20.44
CA VAL A 94 -10.20 -13.09 -20.92
C VAL A 94 -10.24 -12.66 -22.39
N ALA A 95 -10.96 -13.40 -23.23
CA ALA A 95 -11.08 -13.09 -24.66
C ALA A 95 -11.70 -11.73 -24.92
N ALA A 96 -12.74 -11.35 -24.18
CA ALA A 96 -13.40 -10.05 -24.28
C ALA A 96 -12.44 -8.89 -23.92
N ASN A 97 -11.69 -9.02 -22.81
CA ASN A 97 -10.71 -8.02 -22.42
C ASN A 97 -9.54 -7.91 -23.42
N ALA A 98 -9.01 -9.05 -23.86
CA ALA A 98 -7.93 -9.07 -24.85
C ALA A 98 -8.38 -8.50 -26.21
N ALA A 99 -9.63 -8.69 -26.62
CA ALA A 99 -10.19 -8.12 -27.84
C ALA A 99 -10.19 -6.58 -27.76
N ALA A 100 -10.66 -5.99 -26.66
CA ALA A 100 -10.66 -4.55 -26.47
C ALA A 100 -9.24 -3.94 -26.55
N ILE A 101 -8.22 -4.66 -26.06
CA ILE A 101 -6.81 -4.26 -26.17
C ILE A 101 -6.35 -4.37 -27.63
N ARG A 102 -6.61 -5.49 -28.29
CA ARG A 102 -6.19 -5.75 -29.69
C ARG A 102 -6.73 -4.73 -30.67
N GLU A 103 -7.94 -4.22 -30.48
CA GLU A 103 -8.54 -3.17 -31.30
C GLU A 103 -7.75 -1.86 -31.31
N ARG A 104 -6.86 -1.66 -30.32
CA ARG A 104 -6.11 -0.43 -30.13
C ARG A 104 -4.60 -0.58 -30.37
N LEU A 105 -4.13 -1.81 -30.65
CA LEU A 105 -2.73 -2.07 -30.99
C LEU A 105 -2.31 -1.30 -32.26
N PRO A 106 -1.03 -0.94 -32.44
CA PRO A 106 0.12 -1.40 -31.64
C PRO A 106 0.36 -0.61 -30.34
N ALA A 107 1.02 -1.25 -29.38
CA ALA A 107 1.59 -0.67 -28.20
C ALA A 107 2.97 -1.31 -27.92
N GLU A 108 3.89 -0.55 -27.33
CA GLU A 108 5.22 -1.07 -26.99
C GLU A 108 5.19 -2.02 -25.80
N LEU A 109 4.20 -1.84 -24.90
CA LEU A 109 4.03 -2.65 -23.70
C LEU A 109 2.55 -2.78 -23.32
N VAL A 110 2.11 -4.01 -22.98
CA VAL A 110 0.89 -4.28 -22.24
C VAL A 110 1.28 -4.61 -20.79
N PHE A 111 0.97 -3.74 -19.84
CA PHE A 111 1.24 -3.94 -18.42
C PHE A 111 -0.04 -4.45 -17.73
N ALA A 112 -0.06 -5.73 -17.38
CA ALA A 112 -1.24 -6.40 -16.82
C ALA A 112 -1.09 -6.65 -15.31
N SER A 113 -2.15 -6.39 -14.55
CA SER A 113 -2.21 -6.65 -13.12
C SER A 113 -2.77 -8.02 -12.81
N HIS A 114 -2.17 -8.70 -11.83
CA HIS A 114 -2.48 -10.04 -11.34
C HIS A 114 -2.03 -11.20 -12.26
N VAL A 115 -1.53 -12.25 -11.63
CA VAL A 115 -1.11 -13.51 -12.31
C VAL A 115 -2.32 -14.15 -12.98
N LEU A 116 -3.41 -14.36 -12.20
CA LEU A 116 -4.70 -14.77 -12.75
C LEU A 116 -5.40 -13.58 -13.40
N LEU A 117 -6.13 -13.86 -14.47
CA LEU A 117 -6.86 -12.90 -15.28
C LEU A 117 -5.91 -11.99 -16.09
N GLY A 118 -5.06 -11.19 -15.43
CA GLY A 118 -4.15 -10.27 -16.10
C GLY A 118 -3.08 -10.97 -16.93
N GLY A 119 -2.42 -11.99 -16.40
CA GLY A 119 -1.47 -12.80 -17.15
C GLY A 119 -2.12 -13.40 -18.42
N PRO A 120 -3.23 -14.15 -18.32
CA PRO A 120 -3.97 -14.66 -19.47
C PRO A 120 -4.46 -13.57 -20.45
N VAL A 121 -4.91 -12.42 -19.97
CA VAL A 121 -5.30 -11.29 -20.86
C VAL A 121 -4.07 -10.78 -21.62
N GLY A 122 -2.95 -10.53 -20.93
CA GLY A 122 -1.71 -10.11 -21.56
C GLY A 122 -1.26 -11.08 -22.66
N ALA A 123 -1.19 -12.36 -22.34
CA ALA A 123 -0.84 -13.42 -23.29
C ALA A 123 -1.79 -13.47 -24.50
N ALA A 124 -3.11 -13.35 -24.28
CA ALA A 124 -4.11 -13.40 -25.32
C ALA A 124 -4.10 -12.18 -26.26
N THR A 125 -3.42 -11.07 -25.90
CA THR A 125 -3.28 -9.92 -26.81
C THR A 125 -2.36 -10.19 -28.00
N GLY A 126 -1.39 -11.09 -27.83
CA GLY A 126 -0.30 -11.32 -28.79
C GLY A 126 0.73 -10.19 -28.86
N ALA A 127 0.63 -9.20 -27.99
CA ALA A 127 1.60 -8.12 -27.85
C ALA A 127 2.66 -8.45 -26.78
N ARG A 128 3.72 -7.66 -26.73
CA ARG A 128 4.71 -7.70 -25.65
C ARG A 128 4.03 -7.30 -24.31
N TYR A 129 4.11 -8.14 -23.29
CA TYR A 129 3.42 -7.88 -22.04
C TYR A 129 4.26 -8.20 -20.79
N ALA A 130 3.98 -7.48 -19.71
CA ALA A 130 4.51 -7.72 -18.37
C ALA A 130 3.36 -7.94 -17.38
N VAL A 131 3.63 -8.63 -16.28
CA VAL A 131 2.62 -8.95 -15.25
C VAL A 131 3.06 -8.47 -13.88
N ALA A 132 2.21 -7.64 -13.24
CA ALA A 132 2.38 -7.24 -11.85
C ALA A 132 1.61 -8.18 -10.91
N VAL A 133 2.31 -8.75 -9.94
CA VAL A 133 1.79 -9.72 -8.96
C VAL A 133 1.44 -8.98 -7.66
N HIS A 134 0.19 -9.04 -7.23
CA HIS A 134 -0.26 -8.33 -6.02
C HIS A 134 -0.39 -9.23 -4.78
N GLY A 135 -0.37 -10.55 -4.93
CA GLY A 135 -0.38 -11.54 -3.86
C GLY A 135 -1.75 -12.08 -3.47
N SER A 136 -2.81 -11.29 -3.57
CA SER A 136 -4.17 -11.75 -3.23
C SER A 136 -4.63 -12.94 -4.10
N GLU A 137 -4.33 -12.90 -5.38
CA GLU A 137 -4.58 -14.00 -6.32
C GLU A 137 -3.85 -15.27 -5.94
N LEU A 138 -2.59 -15.14 -5.47
CA LEU A 138 -1.77 -16.28 -5.06
C LEU A 138 -2.37 -16.96 -3.82
N GLU A 139 -2.72 -16.19 -2.80
CA GLU A 139 -3.15 -16.70 -1.50
C GLU A 139 -4.62 -17.17 -1.50
N TYR A 140 -5.52 -16.42 -2.14
CA TYR A 140 -6.95 -16.69 -2.01
C TYR A 140 -7.54 -17.54 -3.13
N SER A 141 -6.88 -17.62 -4.30
CA SER A 141 -7.43 -18.34 -5.44
C SER A 141 -6.52 -19.45 -5.99
N MET A 142 -5.20 -19.24 -6.00
CA MET A 142 -4.26 -20.19 -6.59
C MET A 142 -3.75 -21.20 -5.57
N ARG A 143 -3.39 -20.79 -4.35
CA ARG A 143 -2.85 -21.71 -3.34
C ARG A 143 -3.81 -22.86 -3.05
N GLY A 144 -3.35 -24.09 -3.29
CA GLY A 144 -4.16 -25.29 -3.14
C GLY A 144 -5.08 -25.61 -4.35
N ASN A 145 -5.05 -24.79 -5.41
CA ASN A 145 -5.79 -25.03 -6.63
C ASN A 145 -4.82 -25.25 -7.82
N ALA A 146 -4.53 -26.51 -8.12
CA ALA A 146 -3.54 -26.88 -9.15
C ALA A 146 -3.92 -26.39 -10.55
N GLU A 147 -5.20 -26.34 -10.90
CA GLU A 147 -5.67 -25.88 -12.22
C GLU A 147 -5.40 -24.40 -12.41
N LEU A 148 -5.81 -23.55 -11.43
CA LEU A 148 -5.56 -22.11 -11.48
C LEU A 148 -4.08 -21.77 -11.38
N SER A 149 -3.31 -22.53 -10.59
CA SER A 149 -1.86 -22.36 -10.51
C SER A 149 -1.17 -22.65 -11.85
N ALA A 150 -1.55 -23.77 -12.52
CA ALA A 150 -1.01 -24.10 -13.83
C ALA A 150 -1.40 -23.08 -14.90
N TRP A 151 -2.64 -22.57 -14.85
CA TRP A 151 -3.11 -21.53 -15.76
C TRP A 151 -2.34 -20.22 -15.61
N GLY A 152 -2.15 -19.76 -14.37
CA GLY A 152 -1.35 -18.58 -14.08
C GLY A 152 0.10 -18.76 -14.50
N ALA A 153 0.73 -19.88 -14.13
CA ALA A 153 2.13 -20.18 -14.48
C ALA A 153 2.35 -20.19 -16.01
N GLN A 154 1.42 -20.79 -16.77
CA GLN A 154 1.47 -20.79 -18.23
C GLN A 154 1.48 -19.35 -18.80
N ALA A 155 0.62 -18.47 -18.26
CA ALA A 155 0.53 -17.10 -18.72
C ALA A 155 1.77 -16.24 -18.37
N LEU A 156 2.60 -16.68 -17.42
CA LEU A 156 3.86 -15.98 -17.09
C LEU A 156 5.01 -16.39 -18.02
N GLY A 157 4.91 -17.50 -18.71
CA GLY A 157 6.01 -18.07 -19.53
C GLY A 157 6.50 -17.13 -20.63
N ASP A 158 5.60 -16.40 -21.27
CA ASP A 158 5.91 -15.47 -22.38
C ASP A 158 5.96 -13.99 -21.94
N ALA A 159 5.69 -13.71 -20.66
CA ALA A 159 5.80 -12.35 -20.15
C ALA A 159 7.25 -11.84 -20.21
N VAL A 160 7.46 -10.62 -20.68
CA VAL A 160 8.81 -10.01 -20.75
C VAL A 160 9.35 -9.68 -19.36
N ALA A 161 8.47 -9.40 -18.40
CA ALA A 161 8.81 -9.22 -17.00
C ALA A 161 7.65 -9.67 -16.10
N VAL A 162 7.98 -10.23 -14.94
CA VAL A 162 7.06 -10.53 -13.85
C VAL A 162 7.47 -9.68 -12.66
N ILE A 163 6.61 -8.78 -12.24
CA ILE A 163 6.91 -7.82 -11.20
C ILE A 163 6.29 -8.28 -9.89
N VAL A 164 7.11 -8.38 -8.85
CA VAL A 164 6.67 -8.65 -7.47
C VAL A 164 7.05 -7.48 -6.58
N GLY A 165 6.21 -7.17 -5.59
CA GLY A 165 6.49 -6.05 -4.68
C GLY A 165 7.62 -6.33 -3.69
N THR A 166 7.88 -7.60 -3.35
CA THR A 166 8.83 -8.01 -2.30
C THR A 166 9.32 -9.42 -2.52
N GLY A 167 10.45 -9.79 -1.90
CA GLY A 167 10.96 -11.17 -1.87
C GLY A 167 9.96 -12.13 -1.19
N HIS A 168 9.13 -11.66 -0.27
CA HIS A 168 8.04 -12.46 0.30
C HIS A 168 7.02 -12.87 -0.79
N ILE A 169 6.59 -11.93 -1.63
CA ILE A 169 5.68 -12.22 -2.75
C ILE A 169 6.38 -13.09 -3.83
N ARG A 170 7.69 -12.88 -4.09
CA ARG A 170 8.48 -13.75 -4.96
C ARG A 170 8.45 -15.19 -4.48
N LYS A 171 8.65 -15.40 -3.18
CA LYS A 171 8.60 -16.73 -2.57
C LYS A 171 7.21 -17.36 -2.73
N ALA A 172 6.14 -16.62 -2.41
CA ALA A 172 4.77 -17.09 -2.59
C ALA A 172 4.46 -17.45 -4.06
N LEU A 173 4.91 -16.62 -5.01
CA LEU A 173 4.79 -16.90 -6.44
C LEU A 173 5.47 -18.22 -6.83
N THR A 174 6.70 -18.44 -6.37
CA THR A 174 7.45 -19.68 -6.65
C THR A 174 6.78 -20.91 -6.02
N GLU A 175 6.25 -20.79 -4.81
CA GLU A 175 5.52 -21.87 -4.14
C GLU A 175 4.23 -22.26 -4.89
N VAL A 176 3.55 -21.30 -5.51
CA VAL A 176 2.25 -21.49 -6.17
C VAL A 176 2.39 -21.85 -7.64
N CYS A 177 3.27 -21.16 -8.37
CA CYS A 177 3.44 -21.33 -9.82
C CYS A 177 4.64 -22.19 -10.21
N GLY A 178 5.51 -22.58 -9.25
CA GLY A 178 6.82 -23.15 -9.56
C GLY A 178 7.83 -22.07 -9.96
N PRO A 179 9.00 -22.47 -10.51
CA PRO A 179 10.02 -21.53 -10.98
C PRO A 179 9.46 -20.61 -12.09
N VAL A 180 9.66 -19.30 -11.93
CA VAL A 180 9.28 -18.28 -12.91
C VAL A 180 10.52 -17.47 -13.27
N ASP A 181 10.75 -17.27 -14.57
CA ASP A 181 11.85 -16.46 -15.08
C ASP A 181 11.48 -14.96 -15.11
N ARG A 182 12.50 -14.09 -15.27
CA ARG A 182 12.32 -12.64 -15.43
C ARG A 182 11.51 -12.00 -14.31
N VAL A 183 11.71 -12.47 -13.06
CA VAL A 183 11.07 -11.90 -11.87
C VAL A 183 11.90 -10.75 -11.32
N HIS A 184 11.31 -9.55 -11.30
CA HIS A 184 11.91 -8.33 -10.78
C HIS A 184 11.19 -7.88 -9.51
N GLU A 185 11.96 -7.49 -8.50
CA GLU A 185 11.42 -6.94 -7.25
C GLU A 185 11.35 -5.42 -7.35
N VAL A 186 10.11 -4.91 -7.48
CA VAL A 186 9.83 -3.47 -7.48
C VAL A 186 8.68 -3.21 -6.53
N PRO A 187 8.94 -2.64 -5.34
CA PRO A 187 7.90 -2.37 -4.36
C PRO A 187 6.88 -1.34 -4.87
N PRO A 188 5.68 -1.30 -4.29
CA PRO A 188 4.70 -0.27 -4.60
C PRO A 188 5.19 1.11 -4.18
N GLY A 189 4.68 2.15 -4.82
CA GLY A 189 5.05 3.52 -4.56
C GLY A 189 4.22 4.20 -3.46
N VAL A 190 4.72 5.34 -2.99
CA VAL A 190 4.06 6.28 -2.09
C VAL A 190 3.95 7.64 -2.79
N ASP A 191 2.86 8.35 -2.58
CA ASP A 191 2.68 9.71 -3.06
C ASP A 191 3.46 10.69 -2.16
N VAL A 192 4.72 10.91 -2.51
CA VAL A 192 5.64 11.75 -1.73
C VAL A 192 5.32 13.24 -1.81
N GLU A 193 4.44 13.67 -2.71
CA GLU A 193 3.92 15.04 -2.76
C GLU A 193 2.80 15.23 -1.74
N LEU A 194 1.97 14.22 -1.55
CA LEU A 194 0.92 14.18 -0.56
C LEU A 194 1.51 13.96 0.84
N TRP A 195 2.34 12.92 1.00
CA TRP A 195 3.03 12.59 2.24
C TRP A 195 4.36 13.33 2.28
N ARG A 196 4.38 14.48 2.94
CA ARG A 196 5.59 15.32 3.03
C ARG A 196 5.76 15.91 4.43
N PRO A 197 6.99 16.24 4.83
CA PRO A 197 7.23 16.98 6.06
C PRO A 197 6.48 18.31 6.06
N GLN A 198 5.95 18.70 7.20
CA GLN A 198 5.21 19.95 7.41
C GLN A 198 5.68 20.61 8.70
N PRO A 199 5.70 21.96 8.79
CA PRO A 199 5.86 22.65 10.05
C PRO A 199 4.78 22.22 11.04
N ARG A 200 5.16 22.01 12.30
CA ARG A 200 4.28 21.44 13.34
C ARG A 200 2.95 22.21 13.47
N ASP A 201 3.01 23.54 13.54
CA ASP A 201 1.83 24.36 13.75
C ASP A 201 0.87 24.29 12.54
N GLU A 202 1.43 24.25 11.32
CA GLU A 202 0.65 24.10 10.09
C GLU A 202 -0.01 22.73 10.02
N ALA A 203 0.74 21.67 10.32
CA ALA A 203 0.23 20.30 10.32
C ALA A 203 -0.88 20.11 11.36
N LEU A 204 -0.73 20.68 12.56
CA LEU A 204 -1.77 20.61 13.59
C LEU A 204 -3.02 21.36 13.16
N ALA A 205 -2.87 22.59 12.67
CA ALA A 205 -4.01 23.39 12.21
C ALA A 205 -4.78 22.68 11.08
N ALA A 206 -4.05 22.10 10.11
CA ALA A 206 -4.65 21.38 9.00
C ALA A 206 -5.34 20.08 9.47
N LEU A 207 -4.72 19.30 10.37
CA LEU A 207 -5.34 18.10 10.95
C LEU A 207 -6.66 18.43 11.63
N LEU A 208 -6.70 19.51 12.45
CA LEU A 208 -7.90 19.91 13.16
C LEU A 208 -8.97 20.44 12.20
N GLU A 209 -8.59 21.14 11.15
CA GLU A 209 -9.52 21.60 10.11
C GLU A 209 -10.17 20.41 9.40
N GLU A 210 -9.39 19.41 9.02
CA GLU A 210 -9.92 18.18 8.40
C GLU A 210 -10.84 17.41 9.37
N ALA A 211 -10.45 17.26 10.63
CA ALA A 211 -11.28 16.60 11.64
C ALA A 211 -12.61 17.32 11.92
N ARG A 212 -12.69 18.66 11.74
CA ARG A 212 -13.96 19.41 11.83
C ARG A 212 -14.89 19.17 10.64
N ARG A 213 -14.36 18.65 9.52
CA ARG A 213 -15.16 18.31 8.33
C ARG A 213 -15.73 16.90 8.36
N ASP A 214 -15.34 16.11 9.36
CA ASP A 214 -15.83 14.73 9.49
C ASP A 214 -17.34 14.67 9.71
N ALA A 215 -17.96 13.64 9.16
CA ALA A 215 -19.38 13.40 9.38
C ALA A 215 -19.63 13.08 10.88
N PRO A 216 -20.72 13.56 11.46
CA PRO A 216 -21.09 13.21 12.84
C PRO A 216 -21.16 11.69 13.04
N ASN A 217 -20.53 11.18 14.09
CA ASN A 217 -20.53 9.76 14.45
C ASN A 217 -20.71 9.59 15.97
N PRO A 218 -21.90 9.90 16.51
CA PRO A 218 -22.15 9.89 17.94
C PRO A 218 -22.00 8.49 18.53
N GLY A 219 -21.19 8.38 19.58
CA GLY A 219 -20.98 7.12 20.31
C GLY A 219 -20.40 5.99 19.46
N ASN A 220 -19.63 6.32 18.40
CA ASN A 220 -19.09 5.34 17.45
C ASN A 220 -20.18 4.49 16.77
N ALA A 221 -21.29 5.10 16.41
CA ALA A 221 -22.41 4.44 15.75
C ALA A 221 -22.01 3.71 14.47
N ASN A 222 -20.94 4.17 13.81
CA ASN A 222 -20.32 3.50 12.68
C ASN A 222 -18.80 3.37 12.92
N GLU A 223 -18.31 2.14 13.08
CA GLU A 223 -16.88 1.87 13.31
C GLU A 223 -15.97 2.25 12.13
N ARG A 224 -16.53 2.49 10.94
CA ARG A 224 -15.79 2.90 9.73
C ARG A 224 -15.73 4.41 9.54
N LEU A 225 -16.32 5.17 10.44
CA LEU A 225 -16.22 6.62 10.49
C LEU A 225 -15.30 7.06 11.63
N PRO A 226 -14.65 8.24 11.51
CA PRO A 226 -13.89 8.84 12.61
C PRO A 226 -14.74 8.97 13.88
N ASP A 227 -14.10 8.85 15.03
CA ASP A 227 -14.76 9.07 16.32
C ASP A 227 -15.21 10.53 16.41
N GLU A 228 -16.40 10.74 16.97
CA GLU A 228 -16.94 12.09 17.14
C GLU A 228 -16.05 12.95 18.07
N GLY A 229 -15.97 14.23 17.76
CA GLY A 229 -15.19 15.20 18.55
C GLY A 229 -13.66 15.08 18.39
N ASN A 230 -13.19 14.39 17.36
CA ASN A 230 -11.73 14.22 17.13
C ASN A 230 -10.98 15.55 17.03
N ALA A 231 -11.58 16.62 16.51
CA ALA A 231 -10.91 17.91 16.44
C ALA A 231 -10.48 18.39 17.83
N ASP A 232 -11.42 18.47 18.78
CA ASP A 232 -11.14 18.94 20.15
C ASP A 232 -10.28 17.95 20.93
N ARG A 233 -10.51 16.64 20.73
CA ARG A 233 -9.73 15.56 21.37
C ARG A 233 -8.26 15.60 20.93
N LEU A 234 -8.00 15.74 19.61
CA LEU A 234 -6.66 15.85 19.05
C LEU A 234 -5.97 17.14 19.47
N GLU A 235 -6.68 18.28 19.44
CA GLU A 235 -6.14 19.57 19.89
C GLU A 235 -5.66 19.49 21.34
N HIS A 236 -6.49 18.97 22.24
CA HIS A 236 -6.12 18.81 23.64
C HIS A 236 -4.99 17.79 23.82
N PHE A 237 -5.07 16.65 23.14
CA PHE A 237 -4.13 15.55 23.31
C PHE A 237 -2.74 15.86 22.74
N LEU A 238 -2.67 16.59 21.62
CA LEU A 238 -1.42 16.98 20.96
C LEU A 238 -0.84 18.30 21.48
N ALA A 239 -1.45 18.93 22.49
CA ALA A 239 -0.91 20.11 23.11
C ALA A 239 0.44 19.83 23.79
N GLY A 240 1.35 20.84 23.77
CA GLY A 240 2.69 20.74 24.36
C GLY A 240 3.66 19.85 23.57
N ASP A 241 4.85 19.64 24.14
CA ASP A 241 6.04 19.08 23.45
C ASP A 241 6.30 17.60 23.76
N ARG A 242 5.34 16.90 24.36
CA ARG A 242 5.50 15.48 24.66
C ARG A 242 5.63 14.70 23.37
N ALA A 243 6.62 13.81 23.30
CA ALA A 243 6.87 12.95 22.15
C ALA A 243 5.62 12.17 21.73
N THR A 244 5.38 12.09 20.44
CA THR A 244 4.16 11.49 19.85
C THR A 244 4.52 10.28 19.02
N VAL A 245 3.99 9.13 19.42
CA VAL A 245 4.01 7.88 18.66
C VAL A 245 2.71 7.77 17.86
N VAL A 246 2.76 7.32 16.61
CA VAL A 246 1.56 7.05 15.82
C VAL A 246 1.50 5.60 15.36
N TYR A 247 0.30 5.06 15.35
CA TYR A 247 -0.07 3.85 14.67
C TYR A 247 -1.27 4.13 13.77
N PHE A 248 -1.25 3.66 12.53
CA PHE A 248 -2.42 3.67 11.66
C PHE A 248 -2.57 2.36 10.89
N GLY A 249 -3.74 1.76 11.01
CA GLY A 249 -4.07 0.48 10.41
C GLY A 249 -5.28 -0.20 11.03
N LYS A 250 -5.57 -1.41 10.58
CA LYS A 250 -6.66 -2.21 11.16
C LYS A 250 -6.37 -2.56 12.63
N LEU A 251 -7.37 -2.48 13.49
CA LEU A 251 -7.29 -2.88 14.89
C LEU A 251 -7.71 -4.35 15.03
N ILE A 252 -6.86 -5.25 14.55
CA ILE A 252 -6.98 -6.70 14.65
C ILE A 252 -5.73 -7.26 15.35
N TYR A 253 -5.84 -8.42 15.97
CA TYR A 253 -4.75 -9.02 16.74
C TYR A 253 -3.43 -9.12 15.93
N ASN A 254 -3.53 -9.54 14.68
CA ASN A 254 -2.38 -9.74 13.79
C ASN A 254 -1.58 -8.47 13.48
N LYS A 255 -2.13 -7.28 13.72
CA LYS A 255 -1.43 -6.00 13.53
C LYS A 255 -0.58 -5.58 14.74
N GLY A 256 -0.61 -6.35 15.84
CA GLY A 256 0.36 -6.22 16.93
C GLY A 256 0.26 -4.96 17.78
N VAL A 257 -0.85 -4.19 17.70
CA VAL A 257 -1.03 -2.92 18.47
C VAL A 257 -0.90 -3.16 19.97
N HIS A 258 -1.28 -4.34 20.46
CA HIS A 258 -1.11 -4.75 21.86
C HIS A 258 0.35 -4.74 22.32
N LEU A 259 1.31 -5.06 21.43
CA LEU A 259 2.74 -4.98 21.70
C LEU A 259 3.21 -3.54 21.87
N LEU A 260 2.70 -2.63 21.02
CA LEU A 260 2.97 -1.20 21.16
C LEU A 260 2.45 -0.66 22.49
N LEU A 261 1.20 -1.00 22.86
CA LEU A 261 0.63 -0.56 24.15
C LEU A 261 1.40 -1.09 25.36
N GLU A 262 1.93 -2.32 25.27
CA GLU A 262 2.79 -2.87 26.30
C GLU A 262 4.13 -2.14 26.39
N ALA A 263 4.78 -1.85 25.27
CA ALA A 263 6.02 -1.08 25.23
C ALA A 263 5.85 0.34 25.80
N LEU A 264 4.71 1.00 25.53
CA LEU A 264 4.42 2.36 25.98
C LEU A 264 4.29 2.52 27.51
N ARG A 265 4.17 1.44 28.27
CA ARG A 265 4.08 1.52 29.75
C ARG A 265 5.31 2.15 30.40
N ASP A 266 6.48 1.99 29.76
CA ASP A 266 7.76 2.47 30.26
C ASP A 266 8.43 3.46 29.29
N VAL A 267 7.64 4.12 28.43
CA VAL A 267 8.12 5.11 27.45
C VAL A 267 7.43 6.44 27.73
N ASP A 268 8.21 7.51 27.88
CA ASP A 268 7.67 8.85 28.11
C ASP A 268 7.19 9.49 26.79
N ALA A 269 6.14 8.91 26.24
CA ALA A 269 5.48 9.40 25.03
C ALA A 269 3.96 9.33 25.19
N ARG A 270 3.26 10.01 24.30
CA ARG A 270 1.83 9.80 24.03
C ARG A 270 1.69 9.03 22.73
N ALA A 271 0.58 8.33 22.54
CA ALA A 271 0.33 7.61 21.29
C ALA A 271 -1.05 7.94 20.70
N VAL A 272 -1.10 8.16 19.39
CA VAL A 272 -2.35 8.26 18.63
C VAL A 272 -2.53 6.97 17.84
N ILE A 273 -3.60 6.25 18.13
CA ILE A 273 -3.96 4.96 17.51
C ILE A 273 -5.12 5.18 16.55
N VAL A 274 -4.82 5.07 15.26
CA VAL A 274 -5.79 5.29 14.20
C VAL A 274 -6.21 3.98 13.58
N GLY A 275 -7.51 3.74 13.49
CA GLY A 275 -8.06 2.59 12.80
C GLY A 275 -9.33 2.03 13.43
N PHE A 276 -9.78 0.92 12.87
CA PHE A 276 -10.96 0.18 13.32
C PHE A 276 -10.72 -1.33 13.21
N GLY A 277 -11.50 -2.10 13.93
CA GLY A 277 -11.46 -3.56 13.91
C GLY A 277 -11.97 -4.18 15.20
N ASP A 278 -12.21 -5.47 15.18
CA ASP A 278 -12.82 -6.26 16.25
C ASP A 278 -11.95 -6.36 17.53
N TYR A 279 -10.67 -6.03 17.43
CA TYR A 279 -9.76 -6.03 18.58
C TYR A 279 -9.71 -4.68 19.33
N ARG A 280 -10.40 -3.65 18.85
CA ARG A 280 -10.37 -2.29 19.40
C ARG A 280 -10.73 -2.24 20.90
N THR A 281 -11.80 -2.88 21.30
CA THR A 281 -12.27 -2.85 22.70
C THR A 281 -11.21 -3.39 23.68
N GLN A 282 -10.54 -4.49 23.30
CA GLN A 282 -9.47 -5.07 24.10
C GLN A 282 -8.25 -4.14 24.19
N LEU A 283 -7.92 -3.47 23.09
CA LEU A 283 -6.83 -2.49 23.04
C LEU A 283 -7.13 -1.28 23.92
N GLU A 284 -8.35 -0.76 23.90
CA GLU A 284 -8.77 0.35 24.77
C GLU A 284 -8.67 -0.03 26.27
N GLN A 285 -9.09 -1.27 26.64
CA GLN A 285 -8.90 -1.77 28.00
C GLN A 285 -7.41 -1.90 28.37
N GLN A 286 -6.57 -2.40 27.48
CA GLN A 286 -5.13 -2.50 27.72
C GLN A 286 -4.45 -1.13 27.86
N ALA A 287 -4.98 -0.13 27.18
CA ALA A 287 -4.49 1.26 27.21
C ALA A 287 -4.95 2.06 28.44
N GLU A 288 -5.79 1.50 29.32
CA GLU A 288 -6.23 2.20 30.54
C GLU A 288 -5.03 2.71 31.35
N GLY A 289 -5.05 4.01 31.67
CA GLY A 289 -3.98 4.68 32.39
C GLY A 289 -2.76 5.08 31.56
N LEU A 290 -2.73 4.74 30.27
CA LEU A 290 -1.69 5.19 29.33
C LEU A 290 -2.13 6.48 28.61
N PRO A 291 -1.17 7.32 28.20
CA PRO A 291 -1.46 8.52 27.40
C PRO A 291 -1.70 8.12 25.93
N VAL A 292 -2.83 7.48 25.66
CA VAL A 292 -3.21 6.95 24.35
C VAL A 292 -4.54 7.52 23.92
N LEU A 293 -4.63 7.98 22.68
CA LEU A 293 -5.85 8.44 22.04
C LEU A 293 -6.23 7.52 20.87
N PHE A 294 -7.40 6.90 20.94
CA PHE A 294 -8.02 6.22 19.80
C PHE A 294 -8.91 7.21 19.05
N THR A 295 -8.77 7.27 17.72
CA THR A 295 -9.50 8.22 16.87
C THR A 295 -10.58 7.59 15.99
N GLY A 296 -10.67 6.24 15.98
CA GLY A 296 -11.34 5.56 14.88
C GLY A 296 -10.52 5.66 13.58
N PRO A 297 -11.05 5.22 12.44
CA PRO A 297 -10.37 5.35 11.16
C PRO A 297 -10.28 6.82 10.75
N LEU A 298 -9.13 7.21 10.19
CA LEU A 298 -8.91 8.51 9.58
C LEU A 298 -8.55 8.30 8.10
N GLU A 299 -8.98 9.23 7.26
CA GLU A 299 -8.64 9.25 5.84
C GLU A 299 -7.24 9.82 5.60
N HIS A 300 -6.67 9.63 4.41
CA HIS A 300 -5.35 10.17 4.06
C HIS A 300 -5.24 11.68 4.30
N ARG A 301 -6.32 12.46 4.08
CA ARG A 301 -6.36 13.90 4.33
C ARG A 301 -6.03 14.28 5.79
N HIS A 302 -6.27 13.39 6.76
CA HIS A 302 -5.87 13.57 8.16
C HIS A 302 -4.49 12.98 8.43
N LEU A 303 -4.23 11.77 7.89
CA LEU A 303 -3.03 10.99 8.19
C LEU A 303 -1.75 11.68 7.74
N VAL A 304 -1.78 12.40 6.63
CA VAL A 304 -0.62 13.16 6.12
C VAL A 304 -0.16 14.25 7.09
N HIS A 305 -1.10 14.84 7.83
CA HIS A 305 -0.80 15.85 8.85
C HIS A 305 -0.40 15.19 10.16
N LEU A 306 -1.10 14.14 10.57
CA LEU A 306 -0.79 13.41 11.81
C LEU A 306 0.61 12.77 11.76
N ALA A 307 0.99 12.16 10.63
CA ALA A 307 2.33 11.61 10.44
C ALA A 307 3.42 12.69 10.52
N ALA A 308 3.19 13.88 9.92
CA ALA A 308 4.13 14.99 9.99
C ALA A 308 4.33 15.51 11.44
N LEU A 309 3.31 15.37 12.30
CA LEU A 309 3.34 15.76 13.72
C LEU A 309 4.06 14.74 14.60
N ALA A 310 4.15 13.50 14.18
CA ALA A 310 4.67 12.42 15.02
C ALA A 310 6.20 12.39 15.04
N ASP A 311 6.75 11.92 16.15
CA ASP A 311 8.18 11.69 16.33
C ASP A 311 8.58 10.30 15.77
N VAL A 312 7.68 9.33 15.83
CA VAL A 312 7.89 7.96 15.37
C VAL A 312 6.56 7.31 14.98
N ALA A 313 6.58 6.55 13.88
CA ALA A 313 5.48 5.67 13.51
C ALA A 313 5.86 4.22 13.84
N VAL A 314 4.92 3.42 14.37
CA VAL A 314 5.20 2.02 14.72
C VAL A 314 4.34 1.10 13.89
N VAL A 315 4.97 0.09 13.27
CA VAL A 315 4.29 -0.95 12.51
C VAL A 315 4.62 -2.32 13.13
N PRO A 316 3.92 -2.69 14.23
CA PRO A 316 4.25 -3.85 15.05
C PRO A 316 3.57 -5.14 14.57
N SER A 317 3.22 -5.24 13.30
CA SER A 317 2.48 -6.37 12.72
C SER A 317 3.19 -7.68 13.01
N ILE A 318 2.48 -8.65 13.60
CA ILE A 318 3.02 -9.99 13.88
C ILE A 318 2.70 -11.00 12.77
N PHE A 319 1.89 -10.60 11.81
CA PHE A 319 1.52 -11.41 10.65
C PHE A 319 2.19 -10.86 9.38
N PRO A 320 2.54 -11.72 8.41
CA PRO A 320 3.23 -11.28 7.20
C PRO A 320 2.51 -10.14 6.45
N GLU A 321 3.26 -9.10 6.17
CA GLU A 321 2.83 -7.96 5.33
C GLU A 321 3.40 -8.12 3.91
N ALA A 322 2.63 -7.72 2.91
CA ALA A 322 3.09 -7.76 1.53
C ALA A 322 4.24 -6.77 1.28
N PHE A 323 4.18 -5.58 1.88
CA PHE A 323 5.22 -4.54 1.79
C PHE A 323 5.35 -3.74 3.09
N GLY A 324 4.32 -2.99 3.49
CA GLY A 324 4.36 -2.07 4.63
C GLY A 324 4.13 -0.61 4.21
N MET A 325 3.09 -0.38 3.40
CA MET A 325 2.74 0.95 2.88
C MET A 325 2.73 2.03 3.95
N VAL A 326 2.15 1.74 5.11
CA VAL A 326 2.06 2.66 6.26
C VAL A 326 3.45 3.15 6.70
N ALA A 327 4.46 2.27 6.73
CA ALA A 327 5.81 2.65 7.10
C ALA A 327 6.46 3.56 6.03
N ALA A 328 6.25 3.25 4.75
CA ALA A 328 6.73 4.07 3.64
C ALA A 328 6.03 5.45 3.60
N GLU A 329 4.74 5.51 3.88
CA GLU A 329 3.96 6.75 4.02
C GLU A 329 4.45 7.62 5.19
N ALA A 330 4.69 7.00 6.35
CA ALA A 330 5.26 7.69 7.50
C ALA A 330 6.66 8.26 7.18
N ALA A 331 7.54 7.43 6.59
CA ALA A 331 8.87 7.86 6.17
C ALA A 331 8.78 9.05 5.20
N ALA A 332 7.87 9.00 4.22
CA ALA A 332 7.63 10.08 3.28
C ALA A 332 7.20 11.39 3.96
N ALA A 333 6.43 11.33 5.04
CA ALA A 333 6.06 12.49 5.85
C ALA A 333 7.22 12.98 6.76
N GLY A 334 8.39 12.35 6.70
CA GLY A 334 9.52 12.64 7.60
C GLY A 334 9.30 12.12 9.04
N CYS A 335 8.42 11.16 9.22
CA CYS A 335 8.20 10.45 10.47
C CYS A 335 8.95 9.10 10.42
N PRO A 336 10.05 8.92 11.15
CA PRO A 336 10.82 7.68 11.12
C PRO A 336 9.94 6.49 11.55
N PRO A 337 9.79 5.44 10.72
CA PRO A 337 9.06 4.26 11.14
C PRO A 337 9.97 3.28 11.88
N VAL A 338 9.39 2.60 12.88
CA VAL A 338 9.97 1.42 13.54
C VAL A 338 9.09 0.22 13.22
N VAL A 339 9.63 -0.75 12.50
CA VAL A 339 8.83 -1.85 11.96
C VAL A 339 9.26 -3.20 12.56
N ALA A 340 8.31 -4.14 12.69
CA ALA A 340 8.64 -5.52 13.02
C ALA A 340 9.44 -6.17 11.86
N ASN A 341 10.63 -6.71 12.16
CA ASN A 341 11.57 -7.16 11.13
C ASN A 341 11.20 -8.54 10.58
N HIS A 342 10.23 -8.59 9.69
CA HIS A 342 9.84 -9.80 8.96
C HIS A 342 9.06 -9.46 7.67
N SER A 343 8.92 -10.43 6.76
CA SER A 343 8.16 -10.32 5.51
C SER A 343 8.48 -9.04 4.72
N GLY A 344 7.48 -8.37 4.14
CA GLY A 344 7.67 -7.09 3.45
C GLY A 344 8.16 -5.95 4.34
N LEU A 345 7.90 -6.01 5.65
CA LEU A 345 8.44 -5.02 6.60
C LEU A 345 9.96 -5.09 6.73
N ALA A 346 10.56 -6.28 6.57
CA ALA A 346 12.02 -6.42 6.57
C ALA A 346 12.67 -5.72 5.38
N GLU A 347 11.96 -5.54 4.27
CA GLU A 347 12.46 -4.79 3.12
C GLU A 347 12.40 -3.28 3.34
N ILE A 348 11.34 -2.81 4.01
CA ILE A 348 11.28 -1.41 4.50
C ILE A 348 12.44 -1.16 5.48
N ALA A 349 12.62 -2.04 6.47
CA ALA A 349 13.70 -1.92 7.45
C ALA A 349 15.08 -1.83 6.78
N ARG A 350 15.36 -2.69 5.80
CA ARG A 350 16.60 -2.69 5.05
C ARG A 350 16.80 -1.39 4.26
N GLY A 351 15.75 -0.91 3.56
CA GLY A 351 15.83 0.35 2.81
C GLY A 351 16.13 1.54 3.72
N LEU A 352 15.52 1.59 4.90
CA LEU A 352 15.81 2.64 5.89
C LEU A 352 17.21 2.49 6.49
N ASP A 353 17.63 1.26 6.82
CA ASP A 353 18.95 0.97 7.38
C ASP A 353 20.09 1.41 6.45
N GLU A 354 19.93 1.25 5.14
CA GLU A 354 20.91 1.70 4.15
C GLU A 354 21.07 3.22 4.12
N ASP A 355 19.98 3.99 4.32
CA ASP A 355 19.95 5.44 4.21
C ASP A 355 20.13 6.16 5.56
N TYR A 356 19.82 5.50 6.69
CA TYR A 356 19.99 6.09 8.00
C TYR A 356 21.48 6.33 8.36
N PRO A 357 21.79 7.39 9.12
CA PRO A 357 23.13 7.59 9.66
C PRO A 357 23.66 6.32 10.33
N PRO A 358 24.93 5.92 10.17
CA PRO A 358 25.43 4.64 10.66
C PRO A 358 25.15 4.34 12.14
N SER A 359 25.16 5.37 13.01
CA SER A 359 24.84 5.26 14.44
C SER A 359 23.35 5.01 14.72
N LEU A 360 22.46 5.28 13.76
CA LEU A 360 21.00 5.25 13.94
C LEU A 360 20.31 4.13 13.14
N ARG A 361 21.07 3.34 12.39
CA ARG A 361 20.52 2.27 11.52
C ARG A 361 19.64 1.29 12.26
N HIS A 362 20.07 0.84 13.43
CA HIS A 362 19.34 -0.10 14.24
C HIS A 362 17.95 0.37 14.69
N LEU A 363 17.64 1.68 14.54
CA LEU A 363 16.34 2.26 14.89
C LEU A 363 15.25 1.96 13.88
N ALA A 364 15.58 1.46 12.68
CA ALA A 364 14.60 1.17 11.63
C ALA A 364 13.65 0.00 12.00
N SER A 365 14.09 -0.93 12.85
CA SER A 365 13.30 -2.14 13.13
C SER A 365 13.57 -2.76 14.50
N PHE A 366 12.70 -3.72 14.85
CA PHE A 366 12.85 -4.59 16.01
C PHE A 366 12.45 -6.04 15.67
N PRO A 367 12.94 -7.06 16.40
CA PRO A 367 12.56 -8.44 16.16
C PRO A 367 11.07 -8.67 16.33
N ASN A 368 10.44 -9.44 15.44
CA ASN A 368 9.00 -9.68 15.46
C ASN A 368 8.52 -10.21 16.83
N GLY A 369 7.58 -9.50 17.44
CA GLY A 369 6.99 -9.84 18.72
C GLY A 369 7.82 -9.43 19.95
N ASP A 370 9.00 -8.84 19.77
CA ASP A 370 9.87 -8.43 20.87
C ASP A 370 9.51 -7.04 21.41
N VAL A 371 8.73 -7.02 22.48
CA VAL A 371 8.29 -5.79 23.16
C VAL A 371 9.46 -5.05 23.81
N ALA A 372 10.45 -5.79 24.33
CA ALA A 372 11.59 -5.16 25.00
C ALA A 372 12.43 -4.35 24.02
N GLU A 373 12.75 -4.94 22.86
CA GLU A 373 13.45 -4.24 21.79
C GLU A 373 12.63 -3.07 21.23
N LEU A 374 11.31 -3.24 21.02
CA LEU A 374 10.45 -2.13 20.59
C LEU A 374 10.52 -0.96 21.57
N LYS A 375 10.44 -1.24 22.88
CA LYS A 375 10.57 -0.24 23.95
C LYS A 375 11.92 0.46 23.89
N GLU A 376 13.02 -0.26 23.70
CA GLU A 376 14.36 0.31 23.57
C GLU A 376 14.44 1.26 22.37
N ARG A 377 13.96 0.84 21.18
CA ARG A 377 13.94 1.70 19.98
C ARG A 377 13.15 2.99 20.22
N LEU A 378 11.97 2.88 20.85
CA LEU A 378 11.14 4.07 21.15
C LEU A 378 11.85 5.02 22.10
N ASN A 379 12.42 4.52 23.20
CA ASN A 379 13.13 5.37 24.17
C ASN A 379 14.35 6.05 23.53
N GLU A 380 15.10 5.34 22.69
CA GLU A 380 16.26 5.88 22.00
C GLU A 380 15.85 7.00 21.02
N ILE A 381 14.84 6.77 20.16
CA ILE A 381 14.36 7.78 19.19
C ILE A 381 13.88 9.06 19.95
N ILE A 382 13.15 8.89 21.03
CA ILE A 382 12.59 10.02 21.81
C ILE A 382 13.70 10.79 22.49
N SER A 383 14.78 10.14 22.92
CA SER A 383 15.90 10.77 23.61
C SER A 383 17.00 11.31 22.69
N LEU A 384 16.88 11.16 21.36
CA LEU A 384 17.84 11.70 20.40
C LEU A 384 18.03 13.21 20.57
N SER A 385 19.26 13.66 20.36
CA SER A 385 19.53 15.09 20.21
C SER A 385 18.72 15.70 19.06
N GLU A 386 18.47 17.00 19.08
CA GLU A 386 17.74 17.68 18.00
C GLU A 386 18.40 17.45 16.63
N GLY A 387 19.75 17.46 16.59
CA GLY A 387 20.50 17.21 15.37
C GLY A 387 20.34 15.78 14.85
N ASP A 388 20.44 14.77 15.71
CA ASP A 388 20.26 13.36 15.31
C ASP A 388 18.81 13.07 14.91
N ARG A 389 17.85 13.67 15.61
CA ARG A 389 16.42 13.58 15.25
C ARG A 389 16.15 14.18 13.88
N ALA A 390 16.69 15.37 13.62
CA ALA A 390 16.57 16.00 12.30
C ALA A 390 17.21 15.14 11.20
N ALA A 391 18.41 14.59 11.46
CA ALA A 391 19.09 13.71 10.53
C ALA A 391 18.30 12.42 10.25
N LEU A 392 17.73 11.78 11.29
CA LEU A 392 16.91 10.59 11.15
C LEU A 392 15.63 10.86 10.34
N ARG A 393 14.95 11.97 10.62
CA ARG A 393 13.75 12.41 9.88
C ARG A 393 14.04 12.69 8.40
N ALA A 394 15.16 13.38 8.12
CA ALA A 394 15.59 13.65 6.76
C ALA A 394 15.93 12.35 6.01
N ALA A 395 16.70 11.46 6.62
CA ALA A 395 17.07 10.18 6.01
C ALA A 395 15.85 9.27 5.75
N ALA A 396 14.85 9.24 6.64
CA ALA A 396 13.58 8.54 6.39
C ALA A 396 12.85 9.11 5.17
N ARG A 397 12.79 10.43 5.04
CA ARG A 397 12.21 11.12 3.89
C ARG A 397 12.96 10.80 2.59
N ASP A 398 14.28 10.90 2.61
CA ASP A 398 15.14 10.65 1.45
C ASP A 398 14.97 9.20 0.97
N ALA A 399 14.97 8.22 1.88
CA ALA A 399 14.67 6.83 1.57
C ALA A 399 13.31 6.66 0.86
N ALA A 400 12.28 7.34 1.36
CA ALA A 400 10.95 7.26 0.75
C ALA A 400 10.92 7.88 -0.65
N VAL A 401 11.57 9.02 -0.86
CA VAL A 401 11.63 9.71 -2.16
C VAL A 401 12.41 8.90 -3.17
N GLU A 402 13.60 8.40 -2.80
CA GLU A 402 14.50 7.71 -3.72
C GLU A 402 14.04 6.29 -4.04
N ARG A 403 13.52 5.57 -3.04
CA ARG A 403 13.19 4.14 -3.15
C ARG A 403 11.73 3.88 -3.47
N TRP A 404 10.83 4.67 -2.90
CA TRP A 404 9.39 4.36 -2.87
C TRP A 404 8.51 5.47 -3.46
N SER A 405 9.05 6.56 -4.03
CA SER A 405 8.19 7.48 -4.79
C SER A 405 7.59 6.78 -6.01
N TRP A 406 6.37 7.16 -6.38
CA TRP A 406 5.76 6.62 -7.59
C TRP A 406 6.60 6.87 -8.84
N THR A 407 7.28 8.01 -8.92
CA THR A 407 8.22 8.33 -10.01
C THR A 407 9.37 7.31 -10.05
N SER A 408 10.04 7.05 -8.92
CA SER A 408 11.12 6.06 -8.86
C SER A 408 10.63 4.64 -9.19
N VAL A 409 9.45 4.27 -8.69
CA VAL A 409 8.81 2.98 -8.99
C VAL A 409 8.49 2.86 -10.48
N ALA A 410 7.89 3.89 -11.08
CA ALA A 410 7.53 3.93 -12.50
C ALA A 410 8.76 3.71 -13.41
N HIS A 411 9.88 4.40 -13.12
CA HIS A 411 11.14 4.22 -13.86
C HIS A 411 11.70 2.80 -13.74
N ARG A 412 11.74 2.25 -12.52
CA ARG A 412 12.24 0.87 -12.31
C ARG A 412 11.37 -0.19 -12.99
N LEU A 413 10.06 0.02 -13.04
CA LEU A 413 9.15 -0.88 -13.76
C LEU A 413 9.41 -0.86 -15.26
N LEU A 414 9.59 0.31 -15.87
CA LEU A 414 9.90 0.39 -17.30
C LEU A 414 11.28 -0.18 -17.61
N ALA A 415 12.29 0.04 -16.76
CA ALA A 415 13.59 -0.60 -16.90
C ALA A 415 13.49 -2.12 -16.85
N ALA A 416 12.77 -2.67 -15.87
CA ALA A 416 12.54 -4.11 -15.74
C ALA A 416 11.79 -4.71 -16.96
N CYS A 417 10.93 -3.92 -17.61
CA CYS A 417 10.22 -4.33 -18.81
C CYS A 417 11.06 -4.12 -20.08
N GLY A 418 12.14 -3.34 -20.05
CA GLY A 418 13.00 -3.02 -21.19
C GLY A 418 14.06 -4.09 -21.49
N ASP A 419 14.47 -4.81 -20.47
CA ASP A 419 15.46 -5.91 -20.55
C ASP A 419 14.82 -7.17 -21.12
#